data_d0d3b34ff2c2e231f6aae74a48f32de9
#
_entry.id   d0d3b34ff2c2e231f6aae74a48f32de9
#
_cell.length_a   1.000
_cell.length_b   1.000
_cell.length_c   1.000
_cell.angle_alpha   90.00
_cell.angle_beta   90.00
_cell.angle_gamma   90.00
#
_symmetry.space_group_name_H-M   'P 1'
#
loop_
_entity.id
_entity.type
_entity.pdbx_description
1 polymer ?
#
loop_
_entity_poly.entity_id
_entity_poly.type
_entity_poly.pdbx_seq_one_letter_code
_entity_poly.pdbx_strand_id
1 'polypeptide(L)'
;MTAALSALPQSVRDRFAHEPLETLEQNLGLTVRRADHLADARPGGGWCDGQSYFKDGVVLYRPTGNRREYFTLGHELGHWLVDQVDDIYDWLAAQDGSDRLHETICDAVAQTLLIPRDLVDTALAGGHVSAEAVLRLGDESLGSRPVCAIAMARRLPGTGAVVIIDRDENTVSYSSVQPDPVDGWPSAIPWPGQSVPEGHPLTRVPHGERFGGKTFWMTSWGARQAYYVDAVGLHRVVVAVFADRDLWGVEAVHFDAPTEFVNRPEAEIRCCGEVQKARGYPCPECKRLFCPKCGGCLCTRRAANTNECSDCGMTKAKHLIGPNGICVDCE
;
A
#
# COMPACT_ATOMS: atom_id res chain seq x y z
N MET A 1 -7.81 -0.48 16.13
CA MET A 1 -7.15 0.85 16.16
C MET A 1 -7.75 1.79 17.21
N THR A 2 -9.04 2.16 17.15
CA THR A 2 -9.61 3.14 18.12
C THR A 2 -9.45 2.69 19.57
N ALA A 3 -9.67 1.41 19.87
CA ALA A 3 -9.46 0.86 21.22
C ALA A 3 -8.00 0.98 21.68
N ALA A 4 -7.03 0.65 20.81
CA ALA A 4 -5.60 0.80 21.12
C ALA A 4 -5.23 2.26 21.45
N LEU A 5 -5.67 3.20 20.62
CA LEU A 5 -5.42 4.63 20.85
C LEU A 5 -6.12 5.17 22.12
N SER A 6 -7.27 4.59 22.48
CA SER A 6 -7.99 4.99 23.71
C SER A 6 -7.26 4.58 24.99
N ALA A 7 -6.34 3.62 24.92
CA ALA A 7 -5.49 3.24 26.04
C ALA A 7 -4.42 4.33 26.35
N LEU A 8 -4.15 5.25 25.41
CA LEU A 8 -3.26 6.38 25.64
C LEU A 8 -4.04 7.64 26.01
N PRO A 9 -3.65 8.37 27.08
CA PRO A 9 -4.15 9.70 27.38
C PRO A 9 -3.97 10.65 26.18
N GLN A 10 -4.90 11.58 25.99
CA GLN A 10 -4.81 12.54 24.89
C GLN A 10 -3.50 13.33 24.90
N SER A 11 -3.06 13.78 26.09
CA SER A 11 -1.81 14.52 26.26
C SER A 11 -0.56 13.73 25.83
N VAL A 12 -0.59 12.41 25.98
CA VAL A 12 0.51 11.53 25.49
C VAL A 12 0.48 11.42 23.99
N ARG A 13 -0.72 11.29 23.39
CA ARG A 13 -0.90 11.26 21.92
C ARG A 13 -0.44 12.57 21.29
N ASP A 14 -0.83 13.71 21.88
CA ASP A 14 -0.46 15.05 21.38
C ASP A 14 1.06 15.25 21.44
N ARG A 15 1.68 14.83 22.56
CA ARG A 15 3.13 14.92 22.71
C ARG A 15 3.87 14.01 21.74
N PHE A 16 3.37 12.80 21.48
CA PHE A 16 3.99 11.87 20.55
C PHE A 16 4.11 12.43 19.12
N ALA A 17 3.16 13.22 18.68
CA ALA A 17 3.20 13.86 17.37
C ALA A 17 4.41 14.79 17.18
N HIS A 18 5.02 15.28 18.27
CA HIS A 18 6.15 16.21 18.25
C HIS A 18 7.44 15.61 18.78
N GLU A 19 7.35 14.76 19.80
CA GLU A 19 8.49 14.20 20.54
C GLU A 19 8.31 12.68 20.75
N PRO A 20 8.35 11.85 19.68
CA PRO A 20 8.05 10.42 19.81
C PRO A 20 8.96 9.68 20.79
N LEU A 21 10.27 9.90 20.70
CA LEU A 21 11.27 9.21 21.53
C LEU A 21 11.10 9.56 23.00
N GLU A 22 11.05 10.86 23.32
CA GLU A 22 10.87 11.36 24.67
C GLU A 22 9.52 10.91 25.27
N THR A 23 8.50 10.81 24.44
CA THR A 23 7.18 10.33 24.86
C THR A 23 7.22 8.87 25.28
N LEU A 24 7.89 8.01 24.50
CA LEU A 24 8.07 6.60 24.87
C LEU A 24 8.82 6.45 26.19
N GLU A 25 9.92 7.19 26.37
CA GLU A 25 10.76 7.09 27.57
C GLU A 25 10.12 7.72 28.80
N GLN A 26 9.64 8.97 28.70
CA GLN A 26 9.22 9.75 29.88
C GLN A 26 7.75 9.53 30.27
N ASN A 27 6.86 9.30 29.31
CA ASN A 27 5.43 9.14 29.57
C ASN A 27 5.01 7.68 29.70
N LEU A 28 5.67 6.78 28.98
CA LEU A 28 5.33 5.35 28.98
C LEU A 28 6.35 4.50 29.73
N GLY A 29 7.48 5.07 30.15
CA GLY A 29 8.53 4.38 30.90
C GLY A 29 9.24 3.28 30.08
N LEU A 30 9.18 3.36 28.76
CA LEU A 30 9.84 2.40 27.88
C LEU A 30 11.31 2.76 27.72
N THR A 31 12.17 1.76 27.63
CA THR A 31 13.58 1.96 27.31
C THR A 31 13.78 1.89 25.80
N VAL A 32 14.08 3.01 25.17
CA VAL A 32 14.30 3.07 23.71
C VAL A 32 15.79 2.98 23.40
N ARG A 33 16.20 2.00 22.57
CA ARG A 33 17.61 1.77 22.23
C ARG A 33 17.82 1.73 20.73
N ARG A 34 18.90 2.35 20.28
CA ARG A 34 19.38 2.24 18.88
C ARG A 34 19.97 0.86 18.65
N ALA A 35 19.65 0.28 17.49
CA ALA A 35 20.05 -1.08 17.11
C ALA A 35 20.35 -1.15 15.60
N ASP A 36 21.61 -0.86 15.25
CA ASP A 36 22.06 -0.80 13.85
C ASP A 36 21.97 -2.16 13.14
N HIS A 37 21.95 -3.26 13.90
CA HIS A 37 21.85 -4.62 13.39
C HIS A 37 20.45 -4.99 12.86
N LEU A 38 19.43 -4.16 13.10
CA LEU A 38 18.08 -4.40 12.59
C LEU A 38 17.95 -4.17 11.07
N ALA A 39 19.07 -3.91 10.38
CA ALA A 39 19.08 -3.68 8.94
C ALA A 39 18.77 -4.90 8.06
N ASP A 40 18.69 -6.09 8.67
CA ASP A 40 18.54 -7.34 7.92
C ASP A 40 17.09 -7.57 7.47
N ALA A 41 16.96 -8.14 6.25
CA ALA A 41 15.65 -8.49 5.71
C ALA A 41 14.97 -9.57 6.57
N ARG A 42 13.68 -9.40 6.84
CA ARG A 42 12.87 -10.42 7.53
C ARG A 42 12.74 -11.69 6.66
N PRO A 43 12.76 -12.91 7.28
CA PRO A 43 12.39 -14.13 6.57
C PRO A 43 10.93 -14.07 6.10
N GLY A 44 10.65 -13.69 4.93
CA GLY A 44 9.28 -13.47 4.41
C GLY A 44 9.14 -12.16 3.65
N GLY A 45 10.22 -11.40 3.55
CA GLY A 45 10.29 -10.12 2.85
C GLY A 45 9.97 -8.93 3.77
N GLY A 46 10.54 -7.79 3.45
CA GLY A 46 10.44 -6.56 4.23
C GLY A 46 11.68 -6.28 5.09
N TRP A 47 11.77 -5.05 5.58
CA TRP A 47 12.87 -4.59 6.42
C TRP A 47 12.41 -4.54 7.87
N CYS A 48 13.25 -4.99 8.80
CA CYS A 48 13.01 -4.83 10.22
C CYS A 48 13.75 -3.57 10.70
N ASP A 49 13.04 -2.46 10.82
CA ASP A 49 13.61 -1.22 11.36
C ASP A 49 13.33 -1.04 12.85
N GLY A 50 12.47 -1.88 13.44
CA GLY A 50 12.12 -1.87 14.86
C GLY A 50 11.86 -3.25 15.42
N GLN A 51 11.99 -3.38 16.75
CA GLN A 51 11.66 -4.60 17.50
C GLN A 51 11.31 -4.25 18.93
N SER A 52 10.19 -4.76 19.43
CA SER A 52 9.72 -4.52 20.79
C SER A 52 9.83 -5.75 21.66
N TYR A 53 10.32 -5.56 22.89
CA TYR A 53 10.38 -6.56 23.95
C TYR A 53 9.49 -6.09 25.10
N PHE A 54 8.19 -6.34 25.01
CA PHE A 54 7.19 -5.75 25.92
C PHE A 54 7.34 -6.15 27.36
N LYS A 55 7.74 -7.39 27.63
CA LYS A 55 7.99 -7.90 29.01
C LYS A 55 9.10 -7.13 29.72
N ASP A 56 10.08 -6.66 28.95
CA ASP A 56 11.24 -5.93 29.44
C ASP A 56 11.08 -4.41 29.33
N GLY A 57 9.99 -3.94 28.71
CA GLY A 57 9.74 -2.53 28.44
C GLY A 57 10.77 -1.90 27.49
N VAL A 58 11.31 -2.68 26.54
CA VAL A 58 12.38 -2.24 25.63
C VAL A 58 11.87 -2.17 24.21
N VAL A 59 12.15 -1.03 23.55
CA VAL A 59 11.95 -0.81 22.11
C VAL A 59 13.30 -0.62 21.45
N LEU A 60 13.62 -1.46 20.48
CA LEU A 60 14.78 -1.30 19.63
C LEU A 60 14.36 -0.64 18.32
N TYR A 61 15.15 0.30 17.83
CA TYR A 61 14.92 0.88 16.51
C TYR A 61 16.23 1.15 15.79
N ARG A 62 16.19 1.07 14.47
CA ARG A 62 17.30 1.46 13.60
C ARG A 62 17.21 2.95 13.31
N PRO A 63 18.24 3.74 13.65
CA PRO A 63 18.27 5.14 13.26
C PRO A 63 18.48 5.25 11.74
N THR A 64 17.52 5.87 11.07
CA THR A 64 17.58 6.10 9.61
C THR A 64 18.02 7.52 9.28
N GLY A 65 18.08 8.42 10.26
CA GLY A 65 18.37 9.84 10.09
C GLY A 65 17.31 10.60 9.30
N ASN A 66 16.12 10.03 9.18
CA ASN A 66 14.99 10.63 8.49
C ASN A 66 13.67 10.29 9.21
N ARG A 67 12.55 10.81 8.71
CA ARG A 67 11.23 10.66 9.32
C ARG A 67 10.70 9.22 9.42
N ARG A 68 11.37 8.25 8.80
CA ARG A 68 11.01 6.85 8.89
C ARG A 68 11.20 6.29 10.28
N GLU A 69 12.20 6.77 11.02
CA GLU A 69 12.44 6.34 12.41
C GLU A 69 11.27 6.68 13.33
N TYR A 70 10.62 7.82 13.14
CA TYR A 70 9.43 8.18 13.93
C TYR A 70 8.25 7.26 13.63
N PHE A 71 8.09 6.85 12.37
CA PHE A 71 7.09 5.85 12.02
C PHE A 71 7.39 4.51 12.68
N THR A 72 8.65 4.09 12.68
CA THR A 72 9.09 2.87 13.38
C THR A 72 8.76 2.93 14.87
N LEU A 73 9.07 4.02 15.54
CA LEU A 73 8.73 4.19 16.97
C LEU A 73 7.22 4.12 17.22
N GLY A 74 6.41 4.72 16.35
CA GLY A 74 4.95 4.66 16.43
C GLY A 74 4.40 3.26 16.16
N HIS A 75 5.01 2.53 15.23
CA HIS A 75 4.67 1.16 14.89
C HIS A 75 4.95 0.21 16.06
N GLU A 76 6.13 0.31 16.67
CA GLU A 76 6.50 -0.46 17.86
C GLU A 76 5.61 -0.11 19.08
N LEU A 77 5.22 1.16 19.22
CA LEU A 77 4.21 1.53 20.20
C LEU A 77 2.86 0.88 19.90
N GLY A 78 2.51 0.73 18.61
CA GLY A 78 1.32 0.01 18.18
C GLY A 78 1.30 -1.44 18.69
N HIS A 79 2.40 -2.16 18.56
CA HIS A 79 2.56 -3.50 19.09
C HIS A 79 2.36 -3.52 20.61
N TRP A 80 3.00 -2.59 21.33
CA TRP A 80 2.85 -2.49 22.78
C TRP A 80 1.40 -2.24 23.20
N LEU A 81 0.69 -1.34 22.49
CA LEU A 81 -0.71 -1.04 22.79
C LEU A 81 -1.64 -2.24 22.54
N VAL A 82 -1.39 -3.01 21.50
CA VAL A 82 -2.18 -4.23 21.21
C VAL A 82 -1.99 -5.26 22.32
N ASP A 83 -0.76 -5.41 22.83
CA ASP A 83 -0.46 -6.31 23.94
C ASP A 83 -1.11 -5.89 25.27
N GLN A 84 -1.34 -4.57 25.47
CA GLN A 84 -1.96 -4.04 26.69
C GLN A 84 -3.50 -4.05 26.69
N VAL A 85 -4.14 -4.37 25.56
CA VAL A 85 -5.61 -4.32 25.43
C VAL A 85 -6.15 -5.70 25.08
N ASP A 86 -6.57 -6.45 26.10
CA ASP A 86 -7.05 -7.83 25.98
C ASP A 86 -8.12 -8.00 24.89
N ASP A 87 -9.08 -7.07 24.78
CA ASP A 87 -10.13 -7.10 23.75
C ASP A 87 -9.58 -7.11 22.31
N ILE A 88 -8.44 -6.44 22.06
CA ILE A 88 -7.81 -6.41 20.73
C ILE A 88 -7.08 -7.71 20.48
N TYR A 89 -6.40 -8.22 21.48
CA TYR A 89 -5.68 -9.49 21.41
C TYR A 89 -6.67 -10.64 21.12
N ASP A 90 -7.75 -10.74 21.88
CA ASP A 90 -8.79 -11.74 21.72
C ASP A 90 -9.47 -11.63 20.36
N TRP A 91 -9.75 -10.40 19.91
CA TRP A 91 -10.31 -10.17 18.59
C TRP A 91 -9.37 -10.63 17.48
N LEU A 92 -8.07 -10.31 17.57
CA LEU A 92 -7.05 -10.73 16.60
C LEU A 92 -6.93 -12.26 16.55
N ALA A 93 -6.92 -12.92 17.71
CA ALA A 93 -6.82 -14.38 17.81
C ALA A 93 -7.98 -15.10 17.13
N ALA A 94 -9.13 -14.44 16.98
CA ALA A 94 -10.31 -14.97 16.31
C ALA A 94 -10.34 -14.69 14.78
N GLN A 95 -9.34 -14.00 14.21
CA GLN A 95 -9.32 -13.64 12.79
C GLN A 95 -8.39 -14.54 11.96
N ASP A 96 -8.79 -14.81 10.72
CA ASP A 96 -7.89 -15.39 9.72
C ASP A 96 -6.84 -14.35 9.31
N GLY A 97 -5.56 -14.74 9.32
CA GLY A 97 -4.46 -13.83 8.97
C GLY A 97 -4.19 -12.76 10.04
N SER A 98 -4.34 -13.15 11.32
CA SER A 98 -4.11 -12.30 12.50
C SER A 98 -2.81 -11.51 12.47
N ASP A 99 -1.70 -12.12 12.01
CA ASP A 99 -0.39 -11.44 11.92
C ASP A 99 -0.46 -10.21 11.00
N ARG A 100 -1.09 -10.35 9.83
CA ARG A 100 -1.24 -9.23 8.89
C ARG A 100 -2.15 -8.14 9.44
N LEU A 101 -3.21 -8.52 10.11
CA LEU A 101 -4.13 -7.58 10.75
C LEU A 101 -3.45 -6.83 11.90
N HIS A 102 -2.64 -7.53 12.67
CA HIS A 102 -1.83 -6.94 13.74
C HIS A 102 -0.90 -5.85 13.18
N GLU A 103 -0.08 -6.17 12.17
CA GLU A 103 0.79 -5.20 11.49
C GLU A 103 -0.03 -4.01 10.96
N THR A 104 -1.19 -4.26 10.35
CA THR A 104 -2.08 -3.21 9.85
C THR A 104 -2.59 -2.27 10.96
N ILE A 105 -2.88 -2.81 12.14
CA ILE A 105 -3.27 -2.01 13.31
C ILE A 105 -2.09 -1.16 13.78
N CYS A 106 -0.89 -1.73 13.88
CA CYS A 106 0.31 -1.02 14.30
C CYS A 106 0.66 0.12 13.34
N ASP A 107 0.58 -0.12 12.04
CA ASP A 107 0.74 0.91 11.01
C ASP A 107 -0.29 2.04 11.16
N ALA A 108 -1.55 1.70 11.39
CA ALA A 108 -2.62 2.68 11.56
C ALA A 108 -2.48 3.49 12.87
N VAL A 109 -1.97 2.88 13.94
CA VAL A 109 -1.61 3.56 15.19
C VAL A 109 -0.48 4.55 14.93
N ALA A 110 0.63 4.12 14.30
CA ALA A 110 1.76 4.99 13.96
C ALA A 110 1.33 6.19 13.12
N GLN A 111 0.55 5.96 12.08
CA GLN A 111 0.01 7.01 11.21
C GLN A 111 -0.82 8.03 12.00
N THR A 112 -1.71 7.55 12.89
CA THR A 112 -2.61 8.43 13.64
C THR A 112 -1.88 9.23 14.71
N LEU A 113 -0.85 8.65 15.34
CA LEU A 113 -0.03 9.32 16.34
C LEU A 113 0.87 10.40 15.73
N LEU A 114 1.47 10.11 14.56
CA LEU A 114 2.35 11.06 13.86
C LEU A 114 1.59 12.17 13.14
N ILE A 115 0.36 11.90 12.71
CA ILE A 115 -0.48 12.85 11.99
C ILE A 115 -1.87 12.90 12.63
N PRO A 116 -1.99 13.61 13.76
CA PRO A 116 -3.29 13.89 14.36
C PRO A 116 -4.22 14.62 13.40
N ARG A 117 -5.52 14.46 13.62
CA ARG A 117 -6.55 15.00 12.74
C ARG A 117 -6.51 16.52 12.62
N ASP A 118 -6.21 17.21 13.71
CA ASP A 118 -6.10 18.67 13.77
C ASP A 118 -4.96 19.21 12.91
N LEU A 119 -3.82 18.51 12.82
CA LEU A 119 -2.76 18.85 11.86
C LEU A 119 -3.23 18.73 10.42
N VAL A 120 -3.99 17.69 10.10
CA VAL A 120 -4.59 17.55 8.76
C VAL A 120 -5.55 18.68 8.48
N ASP A 121 -6.42 19.02 9.43
CA ASP A 121 -7.42 20.11 9.30
C ASP A 121 -6.71 21.46 9.16
N THR A 122 -5.63 21.70 9.89
CA THR A 122 -4.78 22.89 9.78
C THR A 122 -4.12 22.96 8.40
N ALA A 123 -3.51 21.87 7.94
CA ALA A 123 -2.85 21.82 6.63
C ALA A 123 -3.83 22.03 5.46
N LEU A 124 -5.10 21.60 5.61
CA LEU A 124 -6.16 21.88 4.63
C LEU A 124 -6.61 23.34 4.64
N ALA A 125 -6.48 24.06 5.77
CA ALA A 125 -6.91 25.45 5.94
C ALA A 125 -8.37 25.71 5.50
N GLY A 126 -9.25 24.73 5.72
CA GLY A 126 -10.64 24.77 5.29
C GLY A 126 -10.88 24.55 3.79
N GLY A 127 -9.83 24.30 3.00
CA GLY A 127 -9.90 23.99 1.58
C GLY A 127 -9.99 22.50 1.26
N HIS A 128 -9.81 22.18 0.00
CA HIS A 128 -9.74 20.82 -0.50
C HIS A 128 -8.30 20.26 -0.42
N VAL A 129 -8.20 18.94 -0.48
CA VAL A 129 -6.90 18.27 -0.61
C VAL A 129 -6.19 18.77 -1.86
N SER A 130 -4.95 19.23 -1.70
CA SER A 130 -4.09 19.72 -2.78
C SER A 130 -2.65 19.25 -2.55
N ALA A 131 -1.83 19.28 -3.59
CA ALA A 131 -0.41 18.94 -3.46
C ALA A 131 0.30 19.85 -2.45
N GLU A 132 -0.05 21.13 -2.43
CA GLU A 132 0.45 22.09 -1.44
C GLU A 132 0.05 21.74 -0.01
N ALA A 133 -1.22 21.29 0.21
CA ALA A 133 -1.67 20.86 1.52
C ALA A 133 -0.92 19.60 1.99
N VAL A 134 -0.60 18.67 1.08
CA VAL A 134 0.24 17.49 1.38
C VAL A 134 1.65 17.92 1.82
N LEU A 135 2.24 18.89 1.13
CA LEU A 135 3.57 19.40 1.48
C LEU A 135 3.54 20.14 2.81
N ARG A 136 2.56 21.01 3.03
CA ARG A 136 2.38 21.74 4.30
C ARG A 136 2.25 20.76 5.48
N LEU A 137 1.40 19.73 5.34
CA LEU A 137 1.30 18.68 6.35
C LEU A 137 2.65 18.00 6.59
N GLY A 138 3.42 17.76 5.53
CA GLY A 138 4.77 17.25 5.64
C GLY A 138 5.72 18.18 6.40
N ASP A 139 5.62 19.47 6.23
CA ASP A 139 6.48 20.44 6.91
C ASP A 139 6.11 20.62 8.38
N GLU A 140 4.82 20.56 8.70
CA GLU A 140 4.25 20.76 10.03
C GLU A 140 4.22 19.49 10.91
N SER A 141 4.51 18.31 10.35
CA SER A 141 4.48 17.02 11.06
C SER A 141 5.80 16.28 11.01
N LEU A 142 5.94 15.26 11.86
CA LEU A 142 7.04 14.29 11.80
C LEU A 142 6.75 13.15 10.81
N GLY A 143 5.58 13.13 10.17
CA GLY A 143 5.21 12.14 9.18
C GLY A 143 6.09 12.18 7.92
N SER A 144 6.43 11.01 7.39
CA SER A 144 7.04 10.92 6.06
C SER A 144 6.04 11.31 4.97
N ARG A 145 6.52 11.66 3.76
CA ARG A 145 5.61 11.97 2.63
C ARG A 145 4.57 10.89 2.35
N PRO A 146 4.90 9.58 2.36
CA PRO A 146 3.89 8.53 2.26
C PRO A 146 2.82 8.60 3.35
N VAL A 147 3.19 8.85 4.59
CA VAL A 147 2.24 8.96 5.72
C VAL A 147 1.33 10.18 5.54
N CYS A 148 1.89 11.32 5.10
CA CYS A 148 1.09 12.50 4.74
C CYS A 148 0.14 12.22 3.56
N ALA A 149 0.60 11.47 2.56
CA ALA A 149 -0.24 11.08 1.42
C ALA A 149 -1.43 10.21 1.86
N ILE A 150 -1.24 9.27 2.79
CA ILE A 150 -2.33 8.45 3.36
C ILE A 150 -3.34 9.35 4.10
N ALA A 151 -2.85 10.23 4.97
CA ALA A 151 -3.71 11.10 5.76
C ALA A 151 -4.56 12.02 4.88
N MET A 152 -3.96 12.58 3.82
CA MET A 152 -4.65 13.46 2.88
C MET A 152 -5.58 12.70 1.92
N ALA A 153 -5.21 11.51 1.45
CA ALA A 153 -6.08 10.70 0.59
C ALA A 153 -7.41 10.37 1.27
N ARG A 154 -7.38 10.07 2.57
CA ARG A 154 -8.59 9.82 3.40
C ARG A 154 -9.54 11.03 3.50
N ARG A 155 -9.09 12.20 3.11
CA ARG A 155 -9.88 13.45 3.10
C ARG A 155 -10.44 13.79 1.71
N LEU A 156 -10.13 12.99 0.70
CA LEU A 156 -10.73 13.15 -0.63
C LEU A 156 -12.23 12.86 -0.58
N PRO A 157 -13.06 13.73 -1.19
CA PRO A 157 -14.52 13.60 -1.12
C PRO A 157 -15.09 12.57 -2.10
N GLY A 158 -14.24 11.91 -2.88
CA GLY A 158 -14.62 10.94 -3.90
C GLY A 158 -13.43 10.09 -4.30
N THR A 159 -13.53 9.47 -5.47
CA THR A 159 -12.45 8.62 -5.99
C THR A 159 -11.24 9.44 -6.39
N GLY A 160 -10.09 9.06 -5.89
CA GLY A 160 -8.84 9.75 -6.21
C GLY A 160 -7.63 9.12 -5.54
N ALA A 161 -6.50 9.80 -5.65
CA ALA A 161 -5.25 9.37 -5.04
C ALA A 161 -4.35 10.55 -4.70
N VAL A 162 -3.53 10.38 -3.66
CA VAL A 162 -2.36 11.22 -3.42
C VAL A 162 -1.12 10.41 -3.82
N VAL A 163 -0.34 10.94 -4.74
CA VAL A 163 0.70 10.23 -5.48
C VAL A 163 2.03 10.95 -5.33
N ILE A 164 3.09 10.18 -5.14
CA ILE A 164 4.47 10.67 -5.16
C ILE A 164 5.16 10.01 -6.35
N ILE A 165 5.66 10.82 -7.27
CA ILE A 165 6.34 10.39 -8.49
C ILE A 165 7.83 10.69 -8.34
N ASP A 166 8.68 9.70 -8.55
CA ASP A 166 10.11 9.88 -8.67
C ASP A 166 10.41 10.51 -10.05
N ARG A 167 11.18 11.60 -10.06
CA ARG A 167 11.48 12.35 -11.29
C ARG A 167 12.61 11.72 -12.09
N ASP A 168 13.55 11.09 -11.43
CA ASP A 168 14.73 10.50 -12.06
C ASP A 168 14.34 9.24 -12.82
N GLU A 169 13.48 8.41 -12.18
CA GLU A 169 12.98 7.16 -12.76
C GLU A 169 11.68 7.35 -13.55
N ASN A 170 11.03 8.50 -13.39
CA ASN A 170 9.71 8.78 -13.98
C ASN A 170 8.66 7.73 -13.64
N THR A 171 8.69 7.26 -12.39
CA THR A 171 7.80 6.22 -11.85
C THR A 171 7.04 6.69 -10.63
N VAL A 172 5.89 6.07 -10.37
CA VAL A 172 5.14 6.25 -9.13
C VAL A 172 5.90 5.54 -8.01
N SER A 173 6.51 6.31 -7.11
CA SER A 173 7.18 5.76 -5.92
C SER A 173 6.20 5.42 -4.80
N TYR A 174 5.09 6.16 -4.71
CA TYR A 174 4.04 5.92 -3.72
C TYR A 174 2.68 6.41 -4.21
N SER A 175 1.62 5.70 -3.81
CA SER A 175 0.24 6.11 -4.07
C SER A 175 -0.65 5.70 -2.91
N SER A 176 -1.45 6.62 -2.41
CA SER A 176 -2.54 6.35 -1.47
C SER A 176 -3.86 6.69 -2.13
N VAL A 177 -4.72 5.70 -2.23
CA VAL A 177 -5.95 5.76 -3.03
C VAL A 177 -7.19 5.79 -2.16
N GLN A 178 -8.23 6.47 -2.63
CA GLN A 178 -9.54 6.55 -2.01
C GLN A 178 -10.62 6.33 -3.08
N PRO A 179 -11.69 5.53 -2.83
CA PRO A 179 -11.88 4.64 -1.68
C PRO A 179 -10.87 3.47 -1.67
N ASP A 180 -10.85 2.71 -0.57
CA ASP A 180 -10.03 1.51 -0.45
C ASP A 180 -10.36 0.53 -1.60
N PRO A 181 -9.37 -0.18 -2.16
CA PRO A 181 -9.49 -0.94 -3.42
C PRO A 181 -10.56 -2.02 -3.52
N VAL A 182 -11.16 -2.41 -2.42
CA VAL A 182 -12.16 -3.50 -2.41
C VAL A 182 -13.46 -3.13 -3.12
N ASP A 183 -13.81 -1.83 -3.23
CA ASP A 183 -15.13 -1.38 -3.68
C ASP A 183 -15.10 -0.53 -4.97
N GLY A 184 -14.75 -1.14 -6.09
CA GLY A 184 -15.08 -0.53 -7.40
C GLY A 184 -14.16 0.58 -7.86
N TRP A 185 -12.88 0.31 -7.95
CA TRP A 185 -11.88 1.21 -8.48
C TRP A 185 -12.03 1.52 -9.95
N PRO A 186 -11.64 2.75 -10.38
CA PRO A 186 -11.42 3.03 -11.79
C PRO A 186 -10.32 2.13 -12.33
N SER A 187 -10.44 1.77 -13.61
CA SER A 187 -9.52 0.84 -14.28
C SER A 187 -8.09 1.31 -14.35
N ALA A 188 -7.91 2.61 -14.30
CA ALA A 188 -6.60 3.22 -14.42
C ALA A 188 -6.45 4.25 -13.30
N ILE A 189 -5.64 3.91 -12.31
CA ILE A 189 -5.20 4.80 -11.24
C ILE A 189 -3.69 4.65 -11.06
N PRO A 190 -2.95 5.69 -10.63
CA PRO A 190 -1.52 5.58 -10.39
C PRO A 190 -1.20 4.58 -9.28
N TRP A 191 -0.45 3.53 -9.60
CA TRP A 191 0.03 2.53 -8.65
C TRP A 191 1.53 2.60 -8.47
N PRO A 192 2.07 2.27 -7.29
CA PRO A 192 3.51 2.17 -7.07
C PRO A 192 4.16 1.24 -8.11
N GLY A 193 5.31 1.68 -8.63
CA GLY A 193 6.07 0.98 -9.66
C GLY A 193 5.58 1.20 -11.10
N GLN A 194 4.46 1.87 -11.32
CA GLN A 194 4.04 2.24 -12.68
C GLN A 194 4.84 3.42 -13.20
N SER A 195 5.24 3.34 -14.47
CA SER A 195 5.81 4.50 -15.18
C SER A 195 4.73 5.56 -15.44
N VAL A 196 5.10 6.81 -15.32
CA VAL A 196 4.25 7.93 -15.73
C VAL A 196 4.02 7.83 -17.23
N PRO A 197 2.78 7.93 -17.74
CA PRO A 197 2.50 7.80 -19.17
C PRO A 197 3.32 8.80 -20.00
N GLU A 198 3.74 8.39 -21.19
CA GLU A 198 4.50 9.23 -22.09
C GLU A 198 3.71 10.51 -22.45
N GLY A 199 4.39 11.66 -22.40
CA GLY A 199 3.76 12.95 -22.66
C GLY A 199 2.84 13.47 -21.56
N HIS A 200 2.76 12.77 -20.42
CA HIS A 200 1.94 13.21 -19.29
C HIS A 200 2.45 14.54 -18.71
N PRO A 201 1.58 15.51 -18.38
CA PRO A 201 1.99 16.83 -17.88
C PRO A 201 2.89 16.77 -16.65
N LEU A 202 2.67 15.79 -15.77
CA LEU A 202 3.44 15.66 -14.52
C LEU A 202 4.93 15.38 -14.73
N THR A 203 5.35 14.87 -15.90
CA THR A 203 6.77 14.67 -16.22
C THR A 203 7.52 15.98 -16.42
N ARG A 204 6.79 17.08 -16.63
CA ARG A 204 7.33 18.39 -17.00
C ARG A 204 7.12 19.47 -15.96
N VAL A 205 6.54 19.14 -14.79
CA VAL A 205 6.33 20.13 -13.72
C VAL A 205 7.69 20.55 -13.15
N PRO A 206 8.13 21.82 -13.30
CA PRO A 206 9.42 22.25 -12.80
C PRO A 206 9.48 22.24 -11.28
N HIS A 207 10.70 22.29 -10.73
CA HIS A 207 10.88 22.45 -9.29
C HIS A 207 10.31 23.79 -8.81
N GLY A 208 9.51 23.74 -7.75
CA GLY A 208 8.87 24.93 -7.18
C GLY A 208 7.60 25.37 -7.93
N GLU A 209 7.29 24.77 -9.07
CA GLU A 209 6.10 25.13 -9.84
C GLU A 209 4.92 24.17 -9.57
N ARG A 210 3.73 24.66 -9.92
CA ARG A 210 2.48 23.95 -9.75
C ARG A 210 1.86 23.63 -11.10
N PHE A 211 1.25 22.47 -11.18
CA PHE A 211 0.36 22.07 -12.26
C PHE A 211 -1.04 21.89 -11.70
N GLY A 212 -2.04 22.51 -12.34
CA GLY A 212 -3.46 22.32 -12.06
C GLY A 212 -4.20 22.11 -13.36
N GLY A 213 -4.92 21.00 -13.51
CA GLY A 213 -5.63 20.75 -14.75
C GLY A 213 -6.25 19.38 -14.86
N LYS A 214 -7.05 19.24 -15.92
CA LYS A 214 -7.58 17.95 -16.33
C LYS A 214 -6.51 17.19 -17.12
N THR A 215 -6.25 15.95 -16.71
CA THR A 215 -5.33 15.05 -17.40
C THR A 215 -5.85 13.62 -17.35
N PHE A 216 -5.01 12.65 -17.58
CA PHE A 216 -5.41 11.24 -17.59
C PHE A 216 -4.37 10.41 -16.85
N TRP A 217 -4.78 9.23 -16.42
CA TRP A 217 -3.82 8.16 -16.14
C TRP A 217 -4.06 7.01 -17.09
N MET A 218 -2.99 6.34 -17.48
CA MET A 218 -3.05 5.20 -18.40
C MET A 218 -2.22 4.05 -17.83
N THR A 219 -2.80 2.87 -17.86
CA THR A 219 -2.10 1.64 -17.45
C THR A 219 -1.25 1.09 -18.60
N SER A 220 -0.32 0.20 -18.30
CA SER A 220 0.53 -0.47 -19.27
C SER A 220 -0.26 -1.33 -20.30
N TRP A 221 -1.51 -1.68 -20.00
CA TRP A 221 -2.40 -2.41 -20.91
C TRP A 221 -3.40 -1.51 -21.64
N GLY A 222 -3.21 -0.18 -21.58
CA GLY A 222 -3.94 0.79 -22.38
C GLY A 222 -5.28 1.27 -21.79
N ALA A 223 -5.68 0.83 -20.59
CA ALA A 223 -6.82 1.42 -19.91
C ALA A 223 -6.50 2.87 -19.53
N ARG A 224 -7.41 3.79 -19.87
CA ARG A 224 -7.24 5.24 -19.66
C ARG A 224 -8.41 5.80 -18.88
N GLN A 225 -8.11 6.62 -17.89
CA GLN A 225 -9.08 7.33 -17.06
C GLN A 225 -8.70 8.80 -16.97
N ALA A 226 -9.68 9.69 -17.12
CA ALA A 226 -9.49 11.12 -16.91
C ALA A 226 -9.57 11.48 -15.43
N TYR A 227 -8.74 12.41 -15.02
CA TYR A 227 -8.71 12.97 -13.66
C TYR A 227 -8.51 14.47 -13.70
N TYR A 228 -8.98 15.14 -12.67
CA TYR A 228 -8.44 16.42 -12.26
C TYR A 228 -7.21 16.17 -11.43
N VAL A 229 -6.20 16.98 -11.64
CA VAL A 229 -4.91 16.83 -10.96
C VAL A 229 -4.44 18.20 -10.48
N ASP A 230 -4.02 18.23 -9.24
CA ASP A 230 -3.22 19.30 -8.66
C ASP A 230 -1.86 18.73 -8.27
N ALA A 231 -0.79 19.36 -8.68
CA ALA A 231 0.56 18.84 -8.46
C ALA A 231 1.58 19.94 -8.20
N VAL A 232 2.61 19.60 -7.42
CA VAL A 232 3.78 20.46 -7.16
C VAL A 232 5.04 19.69 -7.46
N GLY A 233 5.91 20.29 -8.26
CA GLY A 233 7.25 19.78 -8.56
C GLY A 233 8.23 20.11 -7.43
N LEU A 234 8.90 19.08 -6.90
CA LEU A 234 10.04 19.22 -6.00
C LEU A 234 11.32 18.83 -6.74
N HIS A 235 12.46 18.90 -6.07
CA HIS A 235 13.74 18.58 -6.69
C HIS A 235 13.79 17.15 -7.24
N ARG A 236 13.44 16.16 -6.42
CA ARG A 236 13.53 14.74 -6.76
C ARG A 236 12.19 14.06 -7.02
N VAL A 237 11.10 14.70 -6.65
CA VAL A 237 9.76 14.10 -6.77
C VAL A 237 8.74 15.13 -7.24
N VAL A 238 7.63 14.63 -7.77
CA VAL A 238 6.39 15.38 -7.94
C VAL A 238 5.37 14.84 -6.96
N VAL A 239 4.74 15.71 -6.16
CA VAL A 239 3.58 15.35 -5.35
C VAL A 239 2.35 15.75 -6.12
N ALA A 240 1.42 14.82 -6.33
CA ALA A 240 0.22 15.04 -7.11
C ALA A 240 -1.02 14.47 -6.40
N VAL A 241 -2.13 15.21 -6.50
CA VAL A 241 -3.44 14.78 -6.05
C VAL A 241 -4.31 14.55 -7.28
N PHE A 242 -4.83 13.36 -7.43
CA PHE A 242 -5.79 12.96 -8.47
C PHE A 242 -7.18 12.92 -7.87
N ALA A 243 -8.16 13.47 -8.56
CA ALA A 243 -9.56 13.44 -8.12
C ALA A 243 -10.50 13.17 -9.30
N ASP A 244 -11.63 12.52 -9.00
CA ASP A 244 -12.71 12.23 -9.94
C ASP A 244 -13.56 13.46 -10.27
N ARG A 245 -13.40 14.54 -9.53
CA ARG A 245 -14.14 15.80 -9.68
C ARG A 245 -13.21 17.00 -9.53
N ASP A 246 -13.65 18.14 -10.06
CA ASP A 246 -12.91 19.38 -9.95
C ASP A 246 -13.00 19.93 -8.52
N LEU A 247 -11.93 19.75 -7.75
CA LEU A 247 -11.78 20.28 -6.40
C LEU A 247 -11.17 21.70 -6.39
N TRP A 248 -10.61 22.14 -7.51
CA TRP A 248 -9.76 23.35 -7.59
C TRP A 248 -10.30 24.41 -8.56
N GLY A 249 -11.50 24.18 -9.13
CA GLY A 249 -12.13 25.12 -10.05
C GLY A 249 -11.42 25.26 -11.40
N VAL A 250 -10.84 24.16 -11.89
CA VAL A 250 -10.04 24.15 -13.12
C VAL A 250 -10.92 24.06 -14.35
N GLU A 251 -11.88 23.14 -14.39
CA GLU A 251 -12.81 22.97 -15.50
C GLU A 251 -13.88 21.92 -15.19
N ALA A 252 -15.09 22.07 -15.75
CA ALA A 252 -16.13 21.04 -15.59
C ALA A 252 -15.79 19.76 -16.36
N VAL A 253 -15.66 18.63 -15.68
CA VAL A 253 -15.53 17.31 -16.34
C VAL A 253 -16.90 16.72 -16.55
N HIS A 254 -17.21 16.43 -17.79
CA HIS A 254 -18.23 15.43 -18.10
C HIS A 254 -17.57 14.06 -18.04
N PHE A 255 -17.82 13.30 -16.98
CA PHE A 255 -17.56 11.86 -17.05
C PHE A 255 -18.57 11.29 -18.03
N ASP A 256 -18.08 10.71 -19.11
CA ASP A 256 -18.89 9.71 -19.80
C ASP A 256 -19.28 8.66 -18.77
N ALA A 257 -20.57 8.29 -18.72
CA ALA A 257 -21.08 7.27 -17.82
C ALA A 257 -20.07 6.11 -17.76
N PRO A 258 -19.81 5.51 -16.59
CA PRO A 258 -18.79 4.47 -16.48
C PRO A 258 -19.04 3.46 -17.57
N THR A 259 -18.18 3.46 -18.57
CA THR A 259 -18.22 2.47 -19.62
C THR A 259 -18.05 1.16 -18.86
N GLU A 260 -19.13 0.39 -18.76
CA GLU A 260 -19.03 -0.95 -18.22
C GLU A 260 -17.77 -1.55 -18.80
N PHE A 261 -16.94 -2.12 -17.96
CA PHE A 261 -15.67 -2.68 -18.37
C PHE A 261 -15.88 -3.79 -19.38
N VAL A 262 -16.12 -3.41 -20.62
CA VAL A 262 -16.33 -4.33 -21.75
C VAL A 262 -15.01 -5.01 -22.18
N ASN A 263 -13.87 -4.53 -21.70
CA ASN A 263 -12.56 -4.97 -22.18
C ASN A 263 -11.80 -5.93 -21.26
N ARG A 264 -12.44 -6.62 -20.32
CA ARG A 264 -11.80 -7.80 -19.75
C ARG A 264 -11.83 -8.88 -20.81
N PRO A 265 -10.67 -9.44 -21.19
CA PRO A 265 -10.63 -10.55 -22.13
C PRO A 265 -11.64 -11.61 -21.72
N GLU A 266 -12.49 -12.01 -22.64
CA GLU A 266 -13.46 -13.08 -22.44
C GLU A 266 -13.08 -14.23 -23.38
N ALA A 267 -12.98 -15.44 -22.84
CA ALA A 267 -12.71 -16.62 -23.65
C ALA A 267 -13.37 -17.85 -23.04
N GLU A 268 -13.63 -18.82 -23.89
CA GLU A 268 -14.01 -20.15 -23.45
C GLU A 268 -12.79 -20.90 -22.95
N ILE A 269 -12.88 -21.46 -21.74
CA ILE A 269 -11.85 -22.30 -21.15
C ILE A 269 -12.45 -23.65 -20.80
N ARG A 270 -11.67 -24.72 -21.00
CA ARG A 270 -12.03 -26.05 -20.51
C ARG A 270 -11.34 -26.31 -19.19
N CYS A 271 -12.11 -26.36 -18.10
CA CYS A 271 -11.62 -26.63 -16.74
C CYS A 271 -12.73 -27.27 -15.90
N CYS A 272 -12.36 -28.03 -14.86
CA CYS A 272 -13.29 -28.72 -13.95
C CYS A 272 -14.27 -29.67 -14.69
N GLY A 273 -13.83 -30.25 -15.82
CA GLY A 273 -14.65 -31.17 -16.65
C GLY A 273 -15.64 -30.47 -17.59
N GLU A 274 -15.72 -29.15 -17.60
CA GLU A 274 -16.71 -28.38 -18.36
C GLU A 274 -16.04 -27.30 -19.22
N VAL A 275 -16.72 -26.86 -20.28
CA VAL A 275 -16.39 -25.64 -21.01
C VAL A 275 -17.11 -24.47 -20.34
N GLN A 276 -16.37 -23.44 -19.96
CA GLN A 276 -16.90 -22.30 -19.22
C GLN A 276 -16.44 -21.01 -19.88
N LYS A 277 -17.28 -19.99 -19.86
CA LYS A 277 -16.89 -18.63 -20.22
C LYS A 277 -16.15 -18.01 -19.02
N ALA A 278 -14.91 -17.64 -19.21
CA ALA A 278 -14.10 -16.92 -18.25
C ALA A 278 -13.88 -15.48 -18.72
N ARG A 279 -14.01 -14.54 -17.81
CA ARG A 279 -13.79 -13.12 -18.05
C ARG A 279 -12.83 -12.59 -17.00
N GLY A 280 -11.76 -11.96 -17.40
CA GLY A 280 -10.77 -11.41 -16.47
C GLY A 280 -9.42 -11.18 -17.11
N TYR A 281 -8.44 -10.82 -16.28
CA TYR A 281 -7.08 -10.70 -16.76
C TYR A 281 -6.42 -12.08 -16.86
N PRO A 282 -5.65 -12.34 -17.92
CA PRO A 282 -4.95 -13.60 -18.08
C PRO A 282 -3.81 -13.71 -17.05
N CYS A 283 -3.48 -14.95 -16.68
CA CYS A 283 -2.32 -15.26 -15.87
C CYS A 283 -1.05 -14.66 -16.51
N PRO A 284 -0.20 -13.95 -15.78
CA PRO A 284 1.00 -13.31 -16.33
C PRO A 284 2.00 -14.31 -16.93
N GLU A 285 2.02 -15.56 -16.45
CA GLU A 285 2.91 -16.61 -16.93
C GLU A 285 2.36 -17.33 -18.18
N CYS A 286 1.20 -18.00 -18.03
CA CYS A 286 0.65 -18.84 -19.11
C CYS A 286 -0.27 -18.10 -20.06
N LYS A 287 -0.57 -16.81 -19.83
CA LYS A 287 -1.46 -15.95 -20.64
C LYS A 287 -2.89 -16.51 -20.83
N ARG A 288 -3.31 -17.47 -20.01
CA ARG A 288 -4.66 -18.05 -20.01
C ARG A 288 -5.51 -17.44 -18.89
N LEU A 289 -6.82 -17.32 -19.15
CA LEU A 289 -7.77 -16.86 -18.15
C LEU A 289 -7.87 -17.86 -16.99
N PHE A 290 -8.18 -17.33 -15.82
CA PHE A 290 -8.45 -18.13 -14.63
C PHE A 290 -9.83 -18.78 -14.72
N CYS A 291 -9.96 -19.98 -14.21
CA CYS A 291 -11.24 -20.68 -14.14
C CYS A 291 -12.15 -20.02 -13.09
N PRO A 292 -13.38 -19.60 -13.44
CA PRO A 292 -14.29 -18.98 -12.49
C PRO A 292 -14.75 -19.94 -11.36
N LYS A 293 -14.67 -21.28 -11.60
CA LYS A 293 -15.10 -22.29 -10.64
C LYS A 293 -14.02 -22.65 -9.62
N CYS A 294 -12.78 -22.82 -10.05
CA CYS A 294 -11.67 -23.25 -9.16
C CYS A 294 -10.57 -22.20 -8.95
N GLY A 295 -10.67 -21.03 -9.58
CA GLY A 295 -9.65 -19.98 -9.49
C GLY A 295 -8.31 -20.32 -10.14
N GLY A 296 -8.12 -21.51 -10.69
CA GLY A 296 -6.86 -21.98 -11.23
C GLY A 296 -6.63 -21.58 -12.70
N CYS A 297 -5.37 -21.31 -13.07
CA CYS A 297 -4.93 -21.12 -14.45
C CYS A 297 -4.26 -22.40 -15.01
N LEU A 298 -3.67 -22.32 -16.20
CA LEU A 298 -2.94 -23.45 -16.78
C LEU A 298 -1.70 -23.84 -15.95
N CYS A 299 -0.99 -22.86 -15.35
CA CYS A 299 0.16 -23.12 -14.47
C CYS A 299 -0.25 -23.95 -13.26
N THR A 300 -1.32 -23.56 -12.59
CA THR A 300 -1.87 -24.29 -11.43
C THR A 300 -2.23 -25.72 -11.79
N ARG A 301 -2.85 -25.94 -12.94
CA ARG A 301 -3.22 -27.28 -13.42
C ARG A 301 -2.00 -28.12 -13.78
N ARG A 302 -0.97 -27.50 -14.42
CA ARG A 302 0.30 -28.19 -14.69
C ARG A 302 0.97 -28.61 -13.41
N ALA A 303 1.14 -27.69 -12.45
CA ALA A 303 1.73 -27.99 -11.15
C ALA A 303 0.96 -29.10 -10.41
N ALA A 304 -0.37 -29.11 -10.51
CA ALA A 304 -1.20 -30.16 -9.92
C ALA A 304 -1.06 -31.53 -10.58
N ASN A 305 -0.67 -31.59 -11.87
CA ASN A 305 -0.61 -32.82 -12.66
C ASN A 305 0.83 -33.29 -12.97
N THR A 306 1.83 -32.62 -12.47
CA THR A 306 3.24 -32.97 -12.65
C THR A 306 3.93 -33.16 -11.31
N ASN A 307 4.95 -34.02 -11.29
CA ASN A 307 5.91 -34.15 -10.20
C ASN A 307 7.33 -34.14 -10.78
N GLU A 308 8.30 -33.83 -9.95
CA GLU A 308 9.71 -33.93 -10.28
C GLU A 308 10.21 -35.36 -10.01
N CYS A 309 10.94 -35.92 -10.95
CA CYS A 309 11.58 -37.21 -10.77
C CYS A 309 12.76 -37.08 -9.81
N SER A 310 12.81 -37.90 -8.79
CA SER A 310 13.86 -37.88 -7.77
C SER A 310 15.25 -38.29 -8.30
N ASP A 311 15.31 -38.97 -9.44
CA ASP A 311 16.58 -39.43 -10.06
C ASP A 311 17.13 -38.40 -11.06
N CYS A 312 16.34 -38.02 -12.08
CA CYS A 312 16.83 -37.13 -13.14
C CYS A 312 16.44 -35.64 -12.95
N GLY A 313 15.66 -35.28 -11.92
CA GLY A 313 15.22 -33.89 -11.67
C GLY A 313 14.23 -33.34 -12.71
N MET A 314 13.78 -34.16 -13.66
CA MET A 314 12.87 -33.73 -14.72
C MET A 314 11.41 -33.70 -14.23
N THR A 315 10.70 -32.62 -14.55
CA THR A 315 9.26 -32.54 -14.30
C THR A 315 8.50 -33.42 -15.29
N LYS A 316 7.79 -34.42 -14.81
CA LYS A 316 7.01 -35.38 -15.58
C LYS A 316 5.53 -35.36 -15.15
N ALA A 317 4.63 -35.84 -16.00
CA ALA A 317 3.24 -36.05 -15.60
C ALA A 317 3.16 -37.08 -14.46
N LYS A 318 2.28 -36.86 -13.49
CA LYS A 318 2.15 -37.70 -12.28
C LYS A 318 2.02 -39.18 -12.58
N HIS A 319 1.30 -39.56 -13.64
CA HIS A 319 1.13 -40.97 -14.03
C HIS A 319 2.38 -41.62 -14.61
N LEU A 320 3.41 -40.83 -14.94
CA LEU A 320 4.73 -41.27 -15.39
C LEU A 320 5.77 -41.34 -14.27
N ILE A 321 5.39 -41.02 -13.05
CA ILE A 321 6.21 -41.11 -11.85
C ILE A 321 5.67 -42.28 -11.03
N GLY A 322 6.52 -43.26 -10.78
CA GLY A 322 6.20 -44.41 -9.95
C GLY A 322 6.04 -44.04 -8.47
N PRO A 323 5.51 -44.98 -7.63
CA PRO A 323 5.34 -44.77 -6.20
C PRO A 323 6.69 -44.54 -5.45
N ASN A 324 7.81 -44.91 -6.05
CA ASN A 324 9.17 -44.64 -5.61
C ASN A 324 9.68 -43.22 -5.92
N GLY A 325 8.87 -42.39 -6.62
CA GLY A 325 9.26 -41.05 -7.03
C GLY A 325 10.11 -40.98 -8.30
N ILE A 326 10.37 -42.12 -8.97
CA ILE A 326 11.23 -42.23 -10.15
C ILE A 326 10.33 -42.28 -11.40
N CYS A 327 10.73 -41.61 -12.50
CA CYS A 327 9.98 -41.65 -13.74
C CYS A 327 10.24 -42.92 -14.55
N VAL A 328 9.30 -43.23 -15.45
CA VAL A 328 9.37 -44.42 -16.32
C VAL A 328 10.61 -44.46 -17.23
N ASP A 329 11.27 -43.32 -17.48
CA ASP A 329 12.48 -43.25 -18.29
C ASP A 329 13.75 -43.53 -17.46
N CYS A 330 13.65 -43.53 -16.12
CA CYS A 330 14.73 -43.80 -15.16
C CYS A 330 14.60 -45.16 -14.49
N GLU A 331 13.44 -45.84 -14.59
CA GLU A 331 13.27 -47.24 -14.17
C GLU A 331 13.87 -48.19 -15.20
#